data_5a71bedb415baa8ba55ae5ba901574a5
#
_entry.id   5a71bedb415baa8ba55ae5ba901574a5
#
_cell.length_a   1.000
_cell.length_b   1.000
_cell.length_c   1.000
_cell.angle_alpha   90.00
_cell.angle_beta   90.00
_cell.angle_gamma   90.00
#
_symmetry.space_group_name_H-M   'P 1'
#
loop_
_entity.id
_entity.type
_entity.pdbx_description
1 polymer ?
#
loop_
_entity_poly.entity_id
_entity_poly.type
_entity_poly.pdbx_seq_one_letter_code
_entity_poly.pdbx_strand_id
1 'polypeptide(L)'
;MKRLLSVGVLLLSLTSFAGNNDIYLTQTGTGLTLTIDQIGASNVIGTTQARVTLSGTTMTVDLDQIGDSNIIAASILQGNGSSWTYKATGDSNTAAITVGGTGDAASTDFDFEATGDSNVLTFTQGDTATATTGDQDFAVTGTSNNINVKCNVVGCTNSWTVSGNSNDIDTVQSGRQDHDITVVLTGSSNDVDVDQTDTASTNVANLISTTTSGTINIDQCASGC
;
A
#
# COMPACT_ATOMS: atom_id res chain seq x y z
N MET A 1 -40.10 -12.70 -13.28
CA MET A 1 -39.26 -11.49 -13.31
C MET A 1 -37.80 -11.94 -13.42
N LYS A 2 -37.20 -11.81 -14.60
CA LYS A 2 -35.78 -12.12 -14.80
C LYS A 2 -34.97 -10.90 -14.36
N ARG A 3 -34.20 -11.02 -13.28
CA ARG A 3 -33.25 -9.99 -12.89
C ARG A 3 -32.04 -10.10 -13.82
N LEU A 4 -31.82 -9.11 -14.66
CA LEU A 4 -30.59 -8.93 -15.39
C LEU A 4 -29.49 -8.57 -14.37
N LEU A 5 -28.58 -9.49 -14.11
CA LEU A 5 -27.36 -9.22 -13.39
C LEU A 5 -26.41 -8.55 -14.40
N SER A 6 -26.27 -7.24 -14.31
CA SER A 6 -25.29 -6.50 -15.10
C SER A 6 -23.91 -6.78 -14.48
N VAL A 7 -23.18 -7.74 -15.00
CA VAL A 7 -21.75 -7.88 -14.78
C VAL A 7 -21.06 -6.90 -15.72
N GLY A 8 -20.82 -5.70 -15.24
CA GLY A 8 -20.04 -4.71 -15.97
C GLY A 8 -18.55 -4.93 -15.74
N VAL A 9 -17.87 -5.61 -16.64
CA VAL A 9 -16.43 -5.52 -16.76
C VAL A 9 -16.13 -4.15 -17.38
N LEU A 10 -15.70 -3.19 -16.58
CA LEU A 10 -15.21 -1.91 -17.08
C LEU A 10 -13.71 -2.01 -17.28
N LEU A 11 -13.27 -2.13 -18.51
CA LEU A 11 -11.86 -2.01 -18.88
C LEU A 11 -11.63 -0.54 -19.20
N LEU A 12 -10.99 0.19 -18.28
CA LEU A 12 -10.60 1.57 -18.50
C LEU A 12 -9.08 1.66 -18.55
N SER A 13 -8.55 1.89 -19.73
CA SER A 13 -7.16 2.21 -19.97
C SER A 13 -7.05 3.68 -20.34
N LEU A 14 -6.40 4.46 -19.50
CA LEU A 14 -6.15 5.88 -19.69
C LEU A 14 -4.65 6.12 -19.78
N THR A 15 -4.19 6.53 -20.96
CA THR A 15 -2.82 7.03 -21.16
C THR A 15 -2.86 8.55 -21.29
N SER A 16 -2.15 9.26 -20.42
CA SER A 16 -2.01 10.71 -20.47
C SER A 16 -0.55 11.08 -20.73
N PHE A 17 -0.30 11.86 -21.78
CA PHE A 17 1.04 12.31 -22.17
C PHE A 17 1.26 13.78 -21.80
N ALA A 18 2.45 14.05 -21.22
CA ALA A 18 3.09 15.35 -21.01
C ALA A 18 2.17 16.53 -20.66
N GLY A 19 2.17 16.92 -19.41
CA GLY A 19 1.43 18.06 -18.85
C GLY A 19 1.05 17.79 -17.40
N ASN A 20 0.18 18.57 -16.83
CA ASN A 20 -0.39 18.27 -15.52
C ASN A 20 -1.33 17.09 -15.68
N ASN A 21 -0.95 15.96 -15.13
CA ASN A 21 -1.76 14.74 -15.20
C ASN A 21 -2.67 14.69 -13.97
N ASP A 22 -3.95 14.87 -14.15
CA ASP A 22 -4.94 14.76 -13.07
C ASP A 22 -5.93 13.65 -13.40
N ILE A 23 -6.17 12.74 -12.46
CA ILE A 23 -7.22 11.72 -12.59
C ILE A 23 -8.04 11.70 -11.31
N TYR A 24 -9.32 11.96 -11.43
CA TYR A 24 -10.28 11.87 -10.34
C TYR A 24 -11.22 10.69 -10.64
N LEU A 25 -11.18 9.65 -9.83
CA LEU A 25 -11.98 8.45 -10.08
C LEU A 25 -12.80 8.07 -8.86
N THR A 26 -14.07 7.80 -9.08
CA THR A 26 -14.95 7.13 -8.13
C THR A 26 -15.63 5.98 -8.83
N GLN A 27 -15.46 4.77 -8.33
CA GLN A 27 -16.02 3.57 -8.93
C GLN A 27 -16.66 2.68 -7.87
N THR A 28 -17.81 2.10 -8.22
CA THR A 28 -18.51 1.13 -7.37
C THR A 28 -18.93 -0.07 -8.21
N GLY A 29 -18.61 -1.27 -7.76
CA GLY A 29 -18.99 -2.50 -8.45
C GLY A 29 -18.20 -3.72 -8.03
N THR A 30 -18.58 -4.86 -8.56
CA THR A 30 -17.88 -6.13 -8.35
C THR A 30 -17.17 -6.55 -9.63
N GLY A 31 -15.99 -7.16 -9.53
CA GLY A 31 -15.22 -7.63 -10.68
C GLY A 31 -14.65 -6.49 -11.54
N LEU A 32 -14.32 -5.37 -10.93
CA LEU A 32 -13.69 -4.24 -11.63
C LEU A 32 -12.25 -4.60 -12.00
N THR A 33 -11.88 -4.31 -13.25
CA THR A 33 -10.47 -4.22 -13.66
C THR A 33 -10.20 -2.79 -14.08
N LEU A 34 -9.24 -2.15 -13.41
CA LEU A 34 -8.83 -0.78 -13.64
C LEU A 34 -7.32 -0.73 -13.88
N THR A 35 -6.91 -0.18 -15.01
CA THR A 35 -5.51 0.11 -15.31
C THR A 35 -5.38 1.60 -15.64
N ILE A 36 -4.48 2.29 -14.98
CA ILE A 36 -4.18 3.69 -15.22
C ILE A 36 -2.68 3.86 -15.37
N ASP A 37 -2.26 4.34 -16.53
CA ASP A 37 -0.89 4.72 -16.81
C ASP A 37 -0.81 6.25 -16.94
N GLN A 38 -0.05 6.89 -16.06
CA GLN A 38 0.27 8.30 -16.17
C GLN A 38 1.74 8.49 -16.53
N ILE A 39 1.99 9.13 -17.66
CA ILE A 39 3.35 9.43 -18.15
C ILE A 39 3.48 10.94 -18.29
N GLY A 40 4.40 11.53 -17.56
CA GLY A 40 4.63 12.97 -17.62
C GLY A 40 5.24 13.55 -16.35
N ALA A 41 5.43 14.84 -16.31
CA ALA A 41 6.20 15.52 -15.27
C ALA A 41 5.47 15.75 -13.93
N SER A 42 4.16 15.83 -13.91
CA SER A 42 3.42 16.13 -12.68
C SER A 42 2.20 15.21 -12.54
N ASN A 43 2.45 13.99 -12.11
CA ASN A 43 1.39 13.00 -12.00
C ASN A 43 0.57 13.21 -10.73
N VAL A 44 -0.73 13.17 -10.84
CA VAL A 44 -1.66 13.19 -9.71
C VAL A 44 -2.84 12.29 -10.05
N ILE A 45 -3.17 11.28 -9.24
CA ILE A 45 -4.36 10.44 -9.45
C ILE A 45 -5.53 10.94 -8.63
N GLY A 46 -5.31 11.31 -7.38
CA GLY A 46 -6.34 11.93 -6.55
C GLY A 46 -5.80 13.11 -5.78
N THR A 47 -6.65 14.10 -5.48
CA THR A 47 -6.30 15.26 -4.66
C THR A 47 -6.90 15.17 -3.27
N THR A 48 -6.57 16.12 -2.42
CA THR A 48 -7.19 16.27 -1.09
C THR A 48 -8.71 16.51 -1.15
N GLN A 49 -9.22 16.99 -2.28
CA GLN A 49 -10.65 17.29 -2.49
C GLN A 49 -11.37 16.22 -3.31
N ALA A 50 -10.66 15.49 -4.19
CA ALA A 50 -11.20 14.44 -5.01
C ALA A 50 -10.26 13.22 -4.94
N ARG A 51 -10.56 12.31 -4.05
CA ARG A 51 -9.80 11.07 -3.85
C ARG A 51 -10.27 10.01 -4.82
N VAL A 52 -9.36 9.17 -5.27
CA VAL A 52 -9.77 7.90 -5.88
C VAL A 52 -10.52 7.11 -4.81
N THR A 53 -11.80 6.89 -5.04
CA THR A 53 -12.64 6.09 -4.14
C THR A 53 -13.14 4.88 -4.90
N LEU A 54 -12.77 3.71 -4.43
CA LEU A 54 -13.19 2.45 -5.01
C LEU A 54 -13.98 1.65 -3.97
N SER A 55 -15.06 1.04 -4.40
CA SER A 55 -15.92 0.23 -3.53
C SER A 55 -16.43 -0.98 -4.28
N GLY A 56 -16.05 -2.17 -3.82
CA GLY A 56 -16.50 -3.41 -4.46
C GLY A 56 -15.72 -4.63 -3.96
N THR A 57 -15.99 -5.75 -4.61
CA THR A 57 -15.31 -7.01 -4.33
C THR A 57 -14.64 -7.52 -5.59
N THR A 58 -13.57 -8.29 -5.45
CA THR A 58 -12.85 -8.92 -6.56
C THR A 58 -12.36 -7.89 -7.59
N MET A 59 -11.79 -6.80 -7.10
CA MET A 59 -11.22 -5.76 -7.96
C MET A 59 -9.76 -6.07 -8.28
N THR A 60 -9.36 -5.79 -9.51
CA THR A 60 -7.96 -5.74 -9.91
C THR A 60 -7.64 -4.31 -10.31
N VAL A 61 -6.70 -3.70 -9.61
CA VAL A 61 -6.34 -2.30 -9.83
C VAL A 61 -4.84 -2.21 -10.05
N ASP A 62 -4.47 -1.57 -11.15
CA ASP A 62 -3.11 -1.37 -11.58
C ASP A 62 -2.90 0.11 -11.89
N LEU A 63 -2.02 0.76 -11.14
CA LEU A 63 -1.77 2.19 -11.22
C LEU A 63 -0.28 2.43 -11.44
N ASP A 64 0.08 2.86 -12.64
CA ASP A 64 1.44 3.20 -12.99
C ASP A 64 1.63 4.70 -13.15
N GLN A 65 2.60 5.26 -12.44
CA GLN A 65 3.02 6.65 -12.60
C GLN A 65 4.49 6.72 -12.98
N ILE A 66 4.75 7.34 -14.12
CA ILE A 66 6.10 7.56 -14.64
C ILE A 66 6.31 9.06 -14.85
N GLY A 67 7.23 9.65 -14.10
CA GLY A 67 7.51 11.09 -14.21
C GLY A 67 8.09 11.67 -12.93
N ASP A 68 8.23 12.98 -12.87
CA ASP A 68 9.02 13.67 -11.84
C ASP A 68 8.28 13.87 -10.51
N SER A 69 6.96 14.06 -10.51
CA SER A 69 6.21 14.41 -9.30
C SER A 69 4.97 13.54 -9.13
N ASN A 70 5.17 12.33 -8.70
CA ASN A 70 4.09 11.37 -8.55
C ASN A 70 3.33 11.59 -7.23
N ILE A 71 2.04 11.58 -7.25
CA ILE A 71 1.19 11.66 -6.06
C ILE A 71 0.00 10.73 -6.24
N ILE A 72 -0.26 9.83 -5.31
CA ILE A 72 -1.52 9.13 -5.19
C ILE A 72 -2.14 9.44 -3.84
N ALA A 73 -3.43 9.63 -3.80
CA ALA A 73 -4.23 9.52 -2.59
C ALA A 73 -5.46 8.70 -2.93
N ALA A 74 -5.54 7.50 -2.41
CA ALA A 74 -6.61 6.55 -2.70
C ALA A 74 -7.29 6.06 -1.43
N SER A 75 -8.60 5.92 -1.49
CA SER A 75 -9.42 5.36 -0.43
C SER A 75 -10.28 4.24 -0.97
N ILE A 76 -10.08 3.05 -0.42
CA ILE A 76 -10.82 1.86 -0.81
C ILE A 76 -11.76 1.51 0.32
N LEU A 77 -13.05 1.67 0.10
CA LEU A 77 -14.05 1.48 1.15
C LEU A 77 -14.38 0.01 1.40
N GLN A 78 -14.36 -0.80 0.35
CA GLN A 78 -14.59 -2.23 0.43
C GLN A 78 -13.73 -2.90 -0.63
N GLY A 79 -12.98 -3.94 -0.27
CA GLY A 79 -11.99 -4.52 -1.16
C GLY A 79 -11.82 -6.03 -1.04
N ASN A 80 -12.86 -6.77 -0.63
CA ASN A 80 -12.73 -8.21 -0.43
C ASN A 80 -12.26 -8.95 -1.68
N GLY A 81 -11.18 -9.74 -1.56
CA GLY A 81 -10.61 -10.50 -2.65
C GLY A 81 -10.07 -9.61 -3.78
N SER A 82 -9.53 -8.46 -3.45
CA SER A 82 -9.00 -7.52 -4.44
C SER A 82 -7.48 -7.56 -4.50
N SER A 83 -6.92 -7.32 -5.67
CA SER A 83 -5.49 -7.20 -5.91
C SER A 83 -5.19 -5.79 -6.41
N TRP A 84 -4.17 -5.19 -5.83
CA TRP A 84 -3.75 -3.82 -6.09
C TRP A 84 -2.28 -3.78 -6.39
N THR A 85 -1.93 -3.17 -7.49
CA THR A 85 -0.56 -2.84 -7.84
C THR A 85 -0.42 -1.35 -7.99
N TYR A 86 0.54 -0.76 -7.31
CA TYR A 86 0.95 0.60 -7.53
C TYR A 86 2.43 0.67 -7.83
N LYS A 87 2.77 1.23 -8.99
CA LYS A 87 4.14 1.46 -9.40
C LYS A 87 4.38 2.94 -9.68
N ALA A 88 5.41 3.48 -9.03
CA ALA A 88 5.86 4.84 -9.25
C ALA A 88 7.33 4.87 -9.67
N THR A 89 7.63 5.58 -10.74
CA THR A 89 9.00 5.82 -11.21
C THR A 89 9.21 7.31 -11.39
N GLY A 90 10.12 7.89 -10.63
CA GLY A 90 10.39 9.33 -10.69
C GLY A 90 11.02 9.86 -9.41
N ASP A 91 11.23 11.15 -9.33
CA ASP A 91 12.03 11.79 -8.29
C ASP A 91 11.25 12.01 -6.98
N SER A 92 9.94 12.27 -7.04
CA SER A 92 9.15 12.66 -5.86
C SER A 92 7.88 11.84 -5.74
N ASN A 93 8.01 10.58 -5.38
CA ASN A 93 6.88 9.69 -5.22
C ASN A 93 6.18 9.96 -3.88
N THR A 94 4.88 10.00 -3.90
CA THR A 94 4.05 10.09 -2.69
C THR A 94 2.83 9.20 -2.87
N ALA A 95 2.56 8.34 -1.93
CA ALA A 95 1.35 7.53 -1.93
C ALA A 95 0.72 7.55 -0.54
N ALA A 96 -0.57 7.83 -0.47
CA ALA A 96 -1.38 7.65 0.73
C ALA A 96 -2.57 6.77 0.37
N ILE A 97 -2.57 5.53 0.82
CA ILE A 97 -3.55 4.52 0.43
C ILE A 97 -4.20 3.94 1.68
N THR A 98 -5.53 3.94 1.70
CA THR A 98 -6.32 3.32 2.77
C THR A 98 -7.22 2.25 2.18
N VAL A 99 -7.14 1.04 2.70
CA VAL A 99 -7.95 -0.11 2.30
C VAL A 99 -8.85 -0.55 3.45
N GLY A 100 -10.15 -0.67 3.19
CA GLY A 100 -11.12 -1.17 4.16
C GLY A 100 -11.46 -0.19 5.27
N GLY A 101 -11.61 1.10 5.00
CA GLY A 101 -11.85 2.14 6.03
C GLY A 101 -13.12 1.92 6.85
N THR A 102 -14.25 1.61 6.23
CA THR A 102 -15.53 1.33 6.92
C THR A 102 -16.14 -0.02 6.54
N GLY A 103 -15.47 -0.80 5.72
CA GLY A 103 -15.93 -2.08 5.20
C GLY A 103 -14.85 -3.15 5.26
N ASP A 104 -15.22 -4.34 4.84
CA ASP A 104 -14.31 -5.48 4.81
C ASP A 104 -13.22 -5.29 3.75
N ALA A 105 -11.98 -5.58 4.12
CA ALA A 105 -10.83 -5.68 3.23
C ALA A 105 -10.20 -7.09 3.31
N ALA A 106 -11.04 -8.10 3.43
CA ALA A 106 -10.59 -9.48 3.56
C ALA A 106 -9.88 -9.96 2.29
N SER A 107 -8.75 -10.62 2.46
CA SER A 107 -7.96 -11.18 1.37
C SER A 107 -7.62 -10.15 0.29
N THR A 108 -7.15 -8.99 0.70
CA THR A 108 -6.68 -7.95 -0.22
C THR A 108 -5.17 -8.00 -0.30
N ASP A 109 -4.65 -8.22 -1.51
CA ASP A 109 -3.22 -8.19 -1.80
C ASP A 109 -2.84 -6.79 -2.30
N PHE A 110 -1.72 -6.28 -1.83
CA PHE A 110 -1.21 -4.97 -2.21
C PHE A 110 0.26 -5.02 -2.53
N ASP A 111 0.60 -4.71 -3.78
CA ASP A 111 1.96 -4.58 -4.27
C ASP A 111 2.31 -3.11 -4.48
N PHE A 112 3.37 -2.65 -3.87
CA PHE A 112 3.91 -1.31 -4.04
C PHE A 112 5.34 -1.35 -4.55
N GLU A 113 5.59 -0.72 -5.68
CA GLU A 113 6.94 -0.51 -6.21
C GLU A 113 7.20 0.98 -6.42
N ALA A 114 8.22 1.51 -5.78
CA ALA A 114 8.65 2.89 -5.99
C ALA A 114 10.14 2.97 -6.30
N THR A 115 10.48 3.71 -7.34
CA THR A 115 11.86 3.99 -7.73
C THR A 115 12.04 5.50 -7.89
N GLY A 116 12.96 6.08 -7.13
CA GLY A 116 13.24 7.52 -7.16
C GLY A 116 13.98 8.00 -5.92
N ASP A 117 14.14 9.29 -5.79
CA ASP A 117 14.97 9.88 -4.74
C ASP A 117 14.21 10.14 -3.43
N SER A 118 12.94 10.46 -3.49
CA SER A 118 12.16 10.86 -2.31
C SER A 118 10.82 10.13 -2.26
N ASN A 119 10.86 8.84 -1.92
CA ASN A 119 9.65 8.04 -1.83
C ASN A 119 9.00 8.22 -0.45
N VAL A 120 7.73 8.51 -0.43
CA VAL A 120 6.91 8.54 0.79
C VAL A 120 5.71 7.62 0.59
N LEU A 121 5.54 6.66 1.47
CA LEU A 121 4.38 5.79 1.47
C LEU A 121 3.68 5.83 2.83
N THR A 122 2.40 6.08 2.81
CA THR A 122 1.52 5.82 3.96
C THR A 122 0.44 4.85 3.52
N PHE A 123 0.47 3.66 4.10
CA PHE A 123 -0.50 2.62 3.79
C PHE A 123 -1.24 2.21 5.07
N THR A 124 -2.56 2.10 4.98
CA THR A 124 -3.39 1.63 6.10
C THR A 124 -4.38 0.60 5.59
N GLN A 125 -4.36 -0.59 6.18
CA GLN A 125 -5.35 -1.64 5.91
C GLN A 125 -6.14 -1.97 7.17
N GLY A 126 -7.47 -1.97 7.05
CA GLY A 126 -8.36 -2.40 8.12
C GLY A 126 -8.44 -1.45 9.30
N ASP A 127 -9.00 -0.26 9.14
CA ASP A 127 -9.07 0.72 10.23
C ASP A 127 -10.07 0.36 11.33
N THR A 128 -11.14 -0.36 11.05
CA THR A 128 -12.20 -0.66 12.04
C THR A 128 -12.89 -2.02 11.90
N ALA A 129 -12.56 -2.82 10.91
CA ALA A 129 -13.33 -4.02 10.59
C ALA A 129 -12.57 -5.32 10.86
N THR A 130 -13.32 -6.39 11.00
CA THR A 130 -12.83 -7.77 11.04
C THR A 130 -12.33 -8.21 9.66
N ALA A 131 -11.37 -7.52 9.09
CA ALA A 131 -10.71 -8.00 7.89
C ALA A 131 -9.87 -9.24 8.23
N THR A 132 -9.84 -10.18 7.33
CA THR A 132 -9.06 -11.42 7.46
C THR A 132 -8.03 -11.45 6.36
N THR A 133 -6.80 -11.69 6.71
CA THR A 133 -5.62 -11.86 5.84
C THR A 133 -5.39 -10.73 4.81
N GLY A 134 -4.17 -10.31 4.68
CA GLY A 134 -3.72 -9.37 3.66
C GLY A 134 -2.24 -9.54 3.46
N ASP A 135 -1.84 -9.77 2.22
CA ASP A 135 -0.45 -9.83 1.83
C ASP A 135 -0.05 -8.47 1.26
N GLN A 136 1.06 -7.93 1.74
CA GLN A 136 1.56 -6.64 1.29
C GLN A 136 3.04 -6.75 0.94
N ASP A 137 3.34 -6.49 -0.31
CA ASP A 137 4.70 -6.47 -0.81
C ASP A 137 5.12 -5.04 -1.16
N PHE A 138 6.24 -4.61 -0.57
CA PHE A 138 6.78 -3.27 -0.77
C PHE A 138 8.21 -3.35 -1.29
N ALA A 139 8.43 -2.84 -2.48
CA ALA A 139 9.75 -2.69 -3.08
C ALA A 139 10.07 -1.21 -3.30
N VAL A 140 11.03 -0.68 -2.55
CA VAL A 140 11.38 0.74 -2.62
C VAL A 140 12.86 0.91 -2.88
N THR A 141 13.18 1.69 -3.91
CA THR A 141 14.56 2.03 -4.27
C THR A 141 14.70 3.54 -4.37
N GLY A 142 15.58 4.12 -3.57
CA GLY A 142 15.82 5.57 -3.58
C GLY A 142 16.59 6.04 -2.37
N THR A 143 16.69 7.34 -2.22
CA THR A 143 17.31 7.97 -1.06
C THR A 143 16.27 8.68 -0.21
N SER A 144 16.39 8.61 1.10
CA SER A 144 15.47 9.26 2.05
C SER A 144 14.01 8.77 1.93
N ASN A 145 13.85 7.47 1.86
CA ASN A 145 12.52 6.89 1.83
C ASN A 145 11.88 6.97 3.21
N ASN A 146 10.62 7.42 3.26
CA ASN A 146 9.80 7.40 4.46
C ASN A 146 8.58 6.52 4.21
N ILE A 147 8.47 5.45 4.98
CA ILE A 147 7.48 4.43 4.74
C ILE A 147 6.75 4.13 6.06
N ASN A 148 5.46 4.40 6.07
CA ASN A 148 4.61 4.11 7.21
C ASN A 148 3.50 3.15 6.80
N VAL A 149 3.48 1.97 7.41
CA VAL A 149 2.49 0.94 7.12
C VAL A 149 1.77 0.54 8.38
N LYS A 150 0.46 0.65 8.34
CA LYS A 150 -0.41 0.19 9.40
C LYS A 150 -1.31 -0.93 8.89
N CYS A 151 -1.18 -2.10 9.49
CA CYS A 151 -2.05 -3.22 9.25
C CYS A 151 -2.85 -3.57 10.51
N ASN A 152 -4.15 -3.41 10.42
CA ASN A 152 -5.11 -3.62 11.51
C ASN A 152 -6.05 -4.80 11.20
N VAL A 153 -5.56 -5.77 10.47
CA VAL A 153 -6.33 -6.96 10.07
C VAL A 153 -5.83 -8.20 10.79
N VAL A 154 -6.66 -9.21 10.81
CA VAL A 154 -6.29 -10.53 11.30
C VAL A 154 -5.37 -11.20 10.27
N GLY A 155 -4.16 -11.62 10.67
CA GLY A 155 -3.20 -12.28 9.78
C GLY A 155 -2.64 -11.37 8.70
N CYS A 156 -1.82 -10.42 9.09
CA CYS A 156 -1.12 -9.52 8.17
C CYS A 156 0.26 -10.05 7.83
N THR A 157 0.52 -10.27 6.55
CA THR A 157 1.85 -10.61 6.06
C THR A 157 2.43 -9.41 5.31
N ASN A 158 3.57 -8.91 5.76
CA ASN A 158 4.28 -7.81 5.12
C ASN A 158 5.66 -8.27 4.65
N SER A 159 5.98 -7.98 3.41
CA SER A 159 7.30 -8.21 2.83
C SER A 159 7.87 -6.90 2.29
N TRP A 160 9.06 -6.56 2.75
CA TRP A 160 9.71 -5.29 2.46
C TRP A 160 11.07 -5.51 1.82
N THR A 161 11.29 -4.88 0.71
CA THR A 161 12.61 -4.78 0.10
C THR A 161 12.93 -3.32 -0.11
N VAL A 162 13.82 -2.77 0.70
CA VAL A 162 14.19 -1.36 0.65
C VAL A 162 15.67 -1.22 0.35
N SER A 163 15.99 -0.49 -0.70
CA SER A 163 17.36 -0.22 -1.14
C SER A 163 17.60 1.28 -1.24
N GLY A 164 18.56 1.79 -0.48
CA GLY A 164 18.89 3.21 -0.49
C GLY A 164 19.47 3.68 0.83
N ASN A 165 19.71 4.98 0.92
CA ASN A 165 20.27 5.58 2.12
C ASN A 165 19.25 6.40 2.89
N SER A 166 19.37 6.43 4.22
CA SER A 166 18.52 7.23 5.10
C SER A 166 17.04 6.87 4.98
N ASN A 167 16.75 5.58 5.00
CA ASN A 167 15.38 5.10 4.98
C ASN A 167 14.81 5.10 6.41
N ASP A 168 13.57 5.53 6.50
CA ASP A 168 12.76 5.55 7.72
C ASP A 168 11.53 4.67 7.50
N ILE A 169 11.43 3.58 8.24
CA ILE A 169 10.39 2.57 8.05
C ILE A 169 9.68 2.33 9.37
N ASP A 170 8.41 2.63 9.39
CA ASP A 170 7.55 2.53 10.54
C ASP A 170 6.40 1.57 10.23
N THR A 171 6.31 0.48 10.94
CA THR A 171 5.31 -0.55 10.68
C THR A 171 4.57 -0.93 11.96
N VAL A 172 3.26 -0.80 11.92
CA VAL A 172 2.38 -1.20 13.00
C VAL A 172 1.44 -2.31 12.53
N GLN A 173 1.60 -3.49 13.10
CA GLN A 173 0.69 -4.61 12.90
C GLN A 173 -0.10 -4.88 14.17
N SER A 174 -1.40 -4.78 14.10
CA SER A 174 -2.27 -4.99 15.26
C SER A 174 -3.49 -5.83 14.89
N GLY A 175 -3.83 -6.82 15.71
CA GLY A 175 -4.93 -7.72 15.43
C GLY A 175 -5.03 -8.86 16.43
N ARG A 176 -5.70 -9.95 16.06
CA ARG A 176 -5.95 -11.09 16.94
C ARG A 176 -5.35 -12.40 16.46
N GLN A 177 -4.50 -12.39 15.46
CA GLN A 177 -3.85 -13.59 14.92
C GLN A 177 -2.43 -13.28 14.46
N ASP A 178 -1.73 -14.32 14.03
CA ASP A 178 -0.33 -14.26 13.63
C ASP A 178 -0.06 -13.16 12.60
N HIS A 179 0.91 -12.33 12.91
CA HIS A 179 1.43 -11.33 12.00
C HIS A 179 2.86 -11.68 11.62
N ASP A 180 3.13 -11.71 10.33
CA ASP A 180 4.45 -11.95 9.81
C ASP A 180 4.98 -10.69 9.14
N ILE A 181 6.23 -10.34 9.42
CA ILE A 181 6.93 -9.29 8.71
C ILE A 181 8.32 -9.77 8.28
N THR A 182 8.65 -9.55 7.03
CA THR A 182 10.00 -9.75 6.51
C THR A 182 10.50 -8.45 5.95
N VAL A 183 11.63 -7.96 6.45
CA VAL A 183 12.25 -6.70 6.02
C VAL A 183 13.65 -6.97 5.52
N VAL A 184 13.94 -6.61 4.28
CA VAL A 184 15.25 -6.66 3.66
C VAL A 184 15.72 -5.24 3.39
N LEU A 185 16.77 -4.82 4.09
CA LEU A 185 17.33 -3.48 3.98
C LEU A 185 18.73 -3.49 3.40
N THR A 186 18.99 -2.59 2.47
CA THR A 186 20.32 -2.36 1.91
C THR A 186 20.61 -0.86 1.85
N GLY A 187 21.76 -0.43 2.40
CA GLY A 187 22.14 0.98 2.36
C GLY A 187 22.81 1.47 3.64
N SER A 188 22.73 2.75 3.91
CA SER A 188 23.32 3.36 5.10
C SER A 188 22.31 4.22 5.84
N SER A 189 22.46 4.32 7.17
CA SER A 189 21.62 5.17 8.04
C SER A 189 20.12 4.88 7.93
N ASN A 190 19.78 3.61 7.99
CA ASN A 190 18.37 3.20 7.98
C ASN A 190 17.83 3.15 9.40
N ASP A 191 16.63 3.64 9.58
CA ASP A 191 15.87 3.56 10.83
C ASP A 191 14.63 2.69 10.59
N VAL A 192 14.41 1.68 11.43
CA VAL A 192 13.32 0.74 11.30
C VAL A 192 12.66 0.51 12.64
N ASP A 193 11.38 0.79 12.69
CA ASP A 193 10.53 0.53 13.84
C ASP A 193 9.40 -0.42 13.46
N VAL A 194 9.31 -1.54 14.14
CA VAL A 194 8.30 -2.58 13.89
C VAL A 194 7.56 -2.88 15.19
N ASP A 195 6.32 -2.48 15.25
CA ASP A 195 5.41 -2.79 16.34
C ASP A 195 4.44 -3.91 15.95
N GLN A 196 4.54 -5.04 16.60
CA GLN A 196 3.57 -6.14 16.43
C GLN A 196 2.82 -6.35 17.74
N THR A 197 1.54 -6.03 17.74
CA THR A 197 0.69 -6.16 18.93
C THR A 197 -0.40 -7.20 18.70
N ASP A 198 -0.32 -8.30 19.44
CA ASP A 198 -1.38 -9.30 19.48
C ASP A 198 -1.54 -9.89 20.89
N THR A 199 -2.75 -10.32 21.22
CA THR A 199 -3.07 -10.88 22.55
C THR A 199 -3.12 -12.40 22.58
N ALA A 200 -2.94 -13.12 21.48
CA ALA A 200 -3.23 -14.56 21.45
C ALA A 200 -2.37 -15.47 20.56
N SER A 201 -1.44 -14.93 19.77
CA SER A 201 -0.69 -15.73 18.77
C SER A 201 0.79 -15.35 18.68
N THR A 202 1.53 -16.09 17.90
CA THR A 202 2.96 -15.86 17.66
C THR A 202 3.16 -14.91 16.49
N ASN A 203 3.79 -13.77 16.76
CA ASN A 203 4.24 -12.85 15.73
C ASN A 203 5.66 -13.20 15.29
N VAL A 204 5.93 -13.09 14.01
CA VAL A 204 7.25 -13.32 13.43
C VAL A 204 7.77 -12.04 12.78
N ALA A 205 8.96 -11.62 13.17
CA ALA A 205 9.70 -10.58 12.48
C ALA A 205 11.03 -11.15 11.97
N ASN A 206 11.22 -11.11 10.67
CA ASN A 206 12.46 -11.53 10.02
C ASN A 206 13.12 -10.32 9.39
N LEU A 207 14.30 -9.96 9.89
CA LEU A 207 15.04 -8.80 9.43
C LEU A 207 16.37 -9.21 8.84
N ILE A 208 16.60 -8.83 7.59
CA ILE A 208 17.86 -8.96 6.89
C ILE A 208 18.37 -7.56 6.58
N SER A 209 19.42 -7.14 7.26
CA SER A 209 19.95 -5.79 7.07
C SER A 209 21.42 -5.81 6.69
N THR A 210 21.78 -5.10 5.63
CA THR A 210 23.13 -4.80 5.20
C THR A 210 23.36 -3.28 5.27
N THR A 211 23.32 -2.74 6.48
CA THR A 211 23.49 -1.30 6.69
C THR A 211 24.77 -1.00 7.45
N THR A 212 25.38 0.16 7.19
CA THR A 212 26.60 0.59 7.88
C THR A 212 26.32 1.38 9.17
N SER A 213 25.14 1.96 9.30
CA SER A 213 24.65 2.65 10.50
C SER A 213 23.12 2.72 10.42
N GLY A 214 22.46 2.65 11.55
CA GLY A 214 21.01 2.72 11.62
C GLY A 214 20.50 2.17 12.94
N THR A 215 19.26 2.44 13.25
CA THR A 215 18.54 1.91 14.40
C THR A 215 17.52 0.90 13.91
N ILE A 216 17.39 -0.19 14.62
CA ILE A 216 16.37 -1.20 14.37
C ILE A 216 15.72 -1.52 15.70
N ASN A 217 14.45 -1.21 15.81
CA ASN A 217 13.63 -1.53 16.95
C ASN A 217 12.51 -2.48 16.54
N ILE A 218 12.33 -3.57 17.25
CA ILE A 218 11.27 -4.53 17.01
C ILE A 218 10.60 -4.85 18.32
N ASP A 219 9.40 -4.34 18.49
CA ASP A 219 8.56 -4.59 19.66
C ASP A 219 7.47 -5.62 19.30
N GLN A 220 7.57 -6.79 19.93
CA GLN A 220 6.59 -7.85 19.77
C GLN A 220 5.88 -8.09 21.09
N CYS A 221 4.61 -7.80 21.13
CA CYS A 221 3.83 -7.83 22.36
C CYS A 221 2.66 -8.79 22.29
N ALA A 222 2.73 -9.88 23.04
CA ALA A 222 1.66 -10.85 23.11
C ALA A 222 0.57 -10.52 24.14
N SER A 223 0.83 -9.66 25.14
CA SER A 223 -0.19 -9.13 26.08
C SER A 223 0.37 -7.99 26.92
N GLY A 224 -0.12 -6.77 26.69
CA GLY A 224 0.03 -5.65 27.61
C GLY A 224 1.44 -5.12 27.79
N CYS A 225 2.08 -4.66 26.71
CA CYS A 225 3.22 -3.77 26.81
C CYS A 225 2.82 -2.43 27.36
#